data_10c520eb3c66806864f82cb503b974d6
#
_entry.id   10c520eb3c66806864f82cb503b974d6
#
_cell.length_a   1.000
_cell.length_b   1.000
_cell.length_c   1.000
_cell.angle_alpha   90.00
_cell.angle_beta   90.00
_cell.angle_gamma   90.00
#
_symmetry.space_group_name_H-M   'P 1'
#
loop_
_entity.id
_entity.type
_entity.pdbx_description
1 polymer ?
#
loop_
_entity_poly.entity_id
_entity_poly.type
_entity_poly.pdbx_seq_one_letter_code
_entity_poly.pdbx_strand_id
1 'polypeptide(L)'
;MLKVLVGAAAILTLASAAFAGDQGDPGQNCDGSTLEMVDCLKAKTAQWDKRMTIAYQQAMKDAGQQQREQLRTAQRLWIQYRDANCLYYDMGEGTIARIDAGECMRSMTEARARELEGAGHHSQ
;
A
#
# COMPACT_ATOMS: atom_id res chain seq x y z
N MET A 1 -42.17 50.15 -23.72
CA MET A 1 -42.54 49.02 -22.88
C MET A 1 -41.57 47.89 -23.18
N LEU A 2 -40.57 47.73 -22.34
CA LEU A 2 -39.48 46.75 -22.51
C LEU A 2 -39.81 45.50 -21.67
N LYS A 3 -40.11 44.35 -22.32
CA LYS A 3 -40.35 43.09 -21.66
C LYS A 3 -39.01 42.40 -21.45
N VAL A 4 -38.57 42.31 -20.20
CA VAL A 4 -37.43 41.53 -19.79
C VAL A 4 -37.84 40.06 -19.62
N LEU A 5 -37.31 39.16 -20.48
CA LEU A 5 -37.48 37.73 -20.34
C LEU A 5 -36.34 37.22 -19.43
N VAL A 6 -36.73 36.78 -18.23
CA VAL A 6 -35.84 36.10 -17.30
C VAL A 6 -35.73 34.62 -17.71
N GLY A 7 -34.59 34.25 -18.28
CA GLY A 7 -34.26 32.87 -18.59
C GLY A 7 -33.77 32.16 -17.33
N ALA A 8 -34.49 31.14 -16.86
CA ALA A 8 -34.05 30.27 -15.80
C ALA A 8 -33.03 29.29 -16.34
N ALA A 9 -31.77 29.45 -15.94
CA ALA A 9 -30.71 28.48 -16.20
C ALA A 9 -30.80 27.34 -15.17
N ALA A 10 -31.20 26.16 -15.63
CA ALA A 10 -31.18 24.95 -14.83
C ALA A 10 -29.72 24.46 -14.73
N ILE A 11 -29.14 24.57 -13.56
CA ILE A 11 -27.82 24.01 -13.26
C ILE A 11 -28.01 22.51 -12.95
N LEU A 12 -27.63 21.64 -13.90
CA LEU A 12 -27.48 20.21 -13.65
C LEU A 12 -26.23 19.98 -12.80
N THR A 13 -26.38 19.74 -11.52
CA THR A 13 -25.33 19.20 -10.66
C THR A 13 -25.15 17.71 -10.94
N LEU A 14 -24.09 17.38 -11.68
CA LEU A 14 -23.62 16.00 -11.79
C LEU A 14 -23.05 15.59 -10.43
N ALA A 15 -23.82 14.78 -9.68
CA ALA A 15 -23.31 14.12 -8.49
C ALA A 15 -22.32 13.04 -8.94
N SER A 16 -21.03 13.34 -8.82
CA SER A 16 -19.97 12.33 -8.95
C SER A 16 -20.10 11.39 -7.76
N ALA A 17 -20.63 10.19 -7.97
CA ALA A 17 -20.54 9.11 -7.02
C ALA A 17 -19.05 8.72 -6.90
N ALA A 18 -18.37 9.23 -5.88
CA ALA A 18 -17.08 8.72 -5.48
C ALA A 18 -17.30 7.28 -4.99
N PHE A 19 -16.84 6.31 -5.76
CA PHE A 19 -16.65 4.96 -5.26
C PHE A 19 -15.51 5.05 -4.23
N ALA A 20 -15.87 5.29 -2.97
CA ALA A 20 -15.00 5.01 -1.84
C ALA A 20 -14.88 3.48 -1.78
N GLY A 21 -13.88 2.92 -2.48
CA GLY A 21 -13.43 1.57 -2.19
C GLY A 21 -13.08 1.55 -0.70
N ASP A 22 -13.61 0.60 0.02
CA ASP A 22 -13.33 0.34 1.43
C ASP A 22 -11.82 0.13 1.57
N GLN A 23 -11.09 1.22 1.77
CA GLN A 23 -9.69 1.20 2.15
C GLN A 23 -9.71 1.07 3.66
N GLY A 24 -9.70 -0.18 4.13
CA GLY A 24 -9.65 -0.49 5.55
C GLY A 24 -8.67 0.44 6.27
N ASP A 25 -9.14 1.05 7.34
CA ASP A 25 -8.36 1.97 8.18
C ASP A 25 -7.03 1.31 8.57
N PRO A 26 -5.86 1.92 8.27
CA PRO A 26 -4.57 1.38 8.67
C PRO A 26 -4.40 1.20 10.18
N GLY A 27 -5.24 1.86 10.99
CA GLY A 27 -5.31 1.69 12.44
C GLY A 27 -6.25 0.58 12.92
N GLN A 28 -7.04 -0.03 12.03
CA GLN A 28 -7.99 -1.08 12.41
C GLN A 28 -7.27 -2.39 12.76
N ASN A 29 -7.62 -2.98 13.91
CA ASN A 29 -7.15 -4.31 14.26
C ASN A 29 -7.78 -5.34 13.32
N CYS A 30 -7.00 -6.34 12.92
CA CYS A 30 -7.49 -7.45 12.11
C CYS A 30 -8.08 -8.53 13.04
N ASP A 31 -9.32 -8.32 13.49
CA ASP A 31 -10.06 -9.23 14.37
C ASP A 31 -11.14 -9.98 13.57
N GLY A 32 -11.67 -11.06 14.13
CA GLY A 32 -12.76 -11.85 13.54
C GLY A 32 -12.39 -13.28 13.23
N SER A 33 -13.08 -13.88 12.27
CA SER A 33 -12.75 -15.21 11.76
C SER A 33 -11.39 -15.24 11.06
N THR A 34 -10.81 -16.43 10.90
CA THR A 34 -9.54 -16.61 10.18
C THR A 34 -9.57 -15.95 8.80
N LEU A 35 -10.67 -16.08 8.06
CA LEU A 35 -10.81 -15.48 6.73
C LEU A 35 -10.81 -13.96 6.80
N GLU A 36 -11.58 -13.39 7.72
CA GLU A 36 -11.64 -11.93 7.91
C GLU A 36 -10.28 -11.36 8.33
N MET A 37 -9.55 -12.04 9.21
CA MET A 37 -8.20 -11.62 9.60
C MET A 37 -7.23 -11.67 8.43
N VAL A 38 -7.26 -12.72 7.62
CA VAL A 38 -6.40 -12.86 6.43
C VAL A 38 -6.71 -11.78 5.39
N ASP A 39 -7.98 -11.50 5.12
CA ASP A 39 -8.38 -10.46 4.17
C ASP A 39 -7.99 -9.06 4.66
N CYS A 40 -8.15 -8.79 5.95
CA CYS A 40 -7.70 -7.56 6.59
C CYS A 40 -6.18 -7.37 6.44
N LEU A 41 -5.39 -8.41 6.73
CA LEU A 41 -3.92 -8.37 6.59
C LEU A 41 -3.48 -8.16 5.14
N LYS A 42 -4.17 -8.78 4.17
CA LYS A 42 -3.94 -8.52 2.73
C LYS A 42 -4.20 -7.07 2.36
N ALA A 43 -5.31 -6.49 2.83
CA ALA A 43 -5.64 -5.09 2.57
C ALA A 43 -4.58 -4.14 3.14
N LYS A 44 -4.12 -4.38 4.38
CA LYS A 44 -3.02 -3.61 4.99
C LYS A 44 -1.70 -3.77 4.24
N THR A 45 -1.37 -4.98 3.81
CA THR A 45 -0.18 -5.24 3.00
C THR A 45 -0.23 -4.44 1.70
N ALA A 46 -1.38 -4.41 1.01
CA ALA A 46 -1.55 -3.65 -0.22
C ALA A 46 -1.35 -2.14 -0.01
N GLN A 47 -1.79 -1.57 1.12
CA GLN A 47 -1.54 -0.16 1.46
C GLN A 47 -0.04 0.11 1.68
N TRP A 48 0.64 -0.76 2.41
CA TRP A 48 2.08 -0.65 2.62
C TRP A 48 2.88 -0.87 1.34
N ASP A 49 2.46 -1.79 0.49
CA ASP A 49 3.08 -2.05 -0.82
C ASP A 49 3.00 -0.81 -1.73
N LYS A 50 1.86 -0.15 -1.76
CA LYS A 50 1.69 1.13 -2.47
C LYS A 50 2.63 2.20 -1.93
N ARG A 51 2.70 2.34 -0.61
CA ARG A 51 3.58 3.31 0.07
C ARG A 51 5.05 2.99 -0.18
N MET A 52 5.44 1.72 -0.10
CA MET A 52 6.78 1.23 -0.43
C MET A 52 7.17 1.55 -1.87
N THR A 53 6.25 1.35 -2.82
CA THR A 53 6.48 1.65 -4.24
C THR A 53 6.76 3.13 -4.47
N ILE A 54 5.98 4.02 -3.83
CA ILE A 54 6.20 5.47 -3.91
C ILE A 54 7.56 5.85 -3.33
N ALA A 55 7.91 5.31 -2.15
CA ALA A 55 9.19 5.57 -1.50
C ALA A 55 10.38 5.05 -2.33
N TYR A 56 10.25 3.87 -2.94
CA TYR A 56 11.26 3.33 -3.85
C TYR A 56 11.46 4.24 -5.06
N GLN A 57 10.38 4.69 -5.71
CA GLN A 57 10.47 5.58 -6.85
C GLN A 57 11.13 6.90 -6.49
N GLN A 58 10.85 7.45 -5.31
CA GLN A 58 11.49 8.68 -4.84
C GLN A 58 12.99 8.45 -4.57
N ALA A 59 13.34 7.38 -3.88
CA ALA A 59 14.74 7.03 -3.64
C ALA A 59 15.52 6.82 -4.95
N MET A 60 14.89 6.23 -5.97
CA MET A 60 15.49 6.06 -7.30
C MET A 60 15.72 7.40 -8.01
N LYS A 61 14.85 8.39 -7.82
CA LYS A 61 15.03 9.75 -8.39
C LYS A 61 16.19 10.48 -7.74
N ASP A 62 16.32 10.34 -6.42
CA ASP A 62 17.32 11.07 -5.62
C ASP A 62 18.73 10.45 -5.73
N ALA A 63 18.81 9.18 -6.11
CA ALA A 63 20.06 8.43 -6.17
C ALA A 63 20.88 8.73 -7.44
N GLY A 64 22.20 8.68 -7.33
CA GLY A 64 23.12 8.62 -8.47
C GLY A 64 23.03 7.29 -9.22
N GLN A 65 23.60 7.22 -10.42
CA GLN A 65 23.46 6.04 -11.30
C GLN A 65 23.87 4.73 -10.62
N GLN A 66 25.03 4.68 -9.98
CA GLN A 66 25.52 3.48 -9.30
C GLN A 66 24.61 3.07 -8.12
N GLN A 67 24.13 4.05 -7.35
CA GLN A 67 23.19 3.79 -6.25
C GLN A 67 21.84 3.27 -6.76
N ARG A 68 21.35 3.78 -7.90
CA ARG A 68 20.11 3.26 -8.53
C ARG A 68 20.24 1.80 -8.92
N GLU A 69 21.34 1.41 -9.52
CA GLU A 69 21.59 0.03 -9.90
C GLU A 69 21.63 -0.89 -8.67
N GLN A 70 22.29 -0.43 -7.62
CA GLN A 70 22.39 -1.17 -6.38
C GLN A 70 21.04 -1.24 -5.64
N LEU A 71 20.29 -0.16 -5.60
CA LEU A 71 18.95 -0.14 -4.98
C LEU A 71 17.99 -1.06 -5.72
N ARG A 72 18.03 -1.09 -7.06
CA ARG A 72 17.25 -2.01 -7.87
C ARG A 72 17.59 -3.47 -7.55
N THR A 73 18.85 -3.79 -7.40
CA THR A 73 19.30 -5.13 -7.03
C THR A 73 18.84 -5.49 -5.62
N ALA A 74 19.02 -4.58 -4.66
CA ALA A 74 18.60 -4.78 -3.28
C ALA A 74 17.08 -4.98 -3.16
N GLN A 75 16.29 -4.20 -3.88
CA GLN A 75 14.83 -4.33 -3.86
C GLN A 75 14.37 -5.67 -4.43
N ARG A 76 14.99 -6.15 -5.48
CA ARG A 76 14.70 -7.46 -6.06
C ARG A 76 15.00 -8.61 -5.10
N LEU A 77 16.17 -8.58 -4.47
CA LEU A 77 16.57 -9.56 -3.45
C LEU A 77 15.67 -9.50 -2.22
N TRP A 78 15.26 -8.30 -1.81
CA TRP A 78 14.34 -8.13 -0.69
C TRP A 78 12.96 -8.74 -0.97
N ILE A 79 12.39 -8.55 -2.15
CA ILE A 79 11.11 -9.17 -2.54
C ILE A 79 11.23 -10.69 -2.49
N GLN A 80 12.30 -11.27 -3.01
CA GLN A 80 12.54 -12.72 -2.97
C GLN A 80 12.67 -13.22 -1.53
N TYR A 81 13.39 -12.50 -0.69
CA TYR A 81 13.54 -12.84 0.72
C TYR A 81 12.19 -12.76 1.46
N ARG A 82 11.43 -11.67 1.30
CA ARG A 82 10.10 -11.53 1.90
C ARG A 82 9.20 -12.70 1.54
N ASP A 83 9.10 -12.99 0.26
CA ASP A 83 8.19 -14.02 -0.23
C ASP A 83 8.60 -15.42 0.27
N ALA A 84 9.88 -15.75 0.26
CA ALA A 84 10.39 -17.00 0.81
C ALA A 84 10.21 -17.10 2.33
N ASN A 85 10.50 -16.01 3.06
CA ASN A 85 10.34 -15.97 4.50
C ASN A 85 8.88 -16.12 4.93
N CYS A 86 7.95 -15.46 4.24
CA CYS A 86 6.53 -15.55 4.59
C CYS A 86 5.90 -16.87 4.15
N LEU A 87 6.41 -17.51 3.10
CA LEU A 87 6.03 -18.86 2.72
C LEU A 87 6.39 -19.90 3.83
N TYR A 88 7.52 -19.69 4.53
CA TYR A 88 7.86 -20.53 5.68
C TYR A 88 6.75 -20.56 6.74
N TYR A 89 6.13 -19.41 7.03
CA TYR A 89 5.00 -19.35 7.97
C TYR A 89 3.73 -19.98 7.39
N ASP A 90 3.46 -19.77 6.09
CA ASP A 90 2.29 -20.35 5.42
C ASP A 90 2.31 -21.89 5.36
N MET A 91 3.50 -22.47 5.36
CA MET A 91 3.71 -23.93 5.40
C MET A 91 3.57 -24.54 6.81
N GLY A 92 3.26 -23.74 7.82
CA GLY A 92 2.97 -24.20 9.17
C GLY A 92 1.66 -24.98 9.26
N GLU A 93 1.41 -25.56 10.43
CA GLU A 93 0.19 -26.34 10.66
C GLU A 93 -1.00 -25.46 11.09
N GLY A 94 -2.20 -25.90 10.69
CA GLY A 94 -3.46 -25.29 11.11
C GLY A 94 -3.77 -23.96 10.42
N THR A 95 -4.92 -23.38 10.80
CA THR A 95 -5.42 -22.12 10.20
C THR A 95 -4.60 -20.89 10.62
N ILE A 96 -3.90 -20.97 11.76
CA ILE A 96 -3.03 -19.91 12.26
C ILE A 96 -1.87 -19.63 11.29
N ALA A 97 -1.39 -20.64 10.56
CA ALA A 97 -0.32 -20.47 9.57
C ALA A 97 -0.63 -19.41 8.52
N ARG A 98 -1.89 -19.30 8.08
CA ARG A 98 -2.34 -18.26 7.12
C ARG A 98 -2.31 -16.87 7.72
N ILE A 99 -2.66 -16.75 9.00
CA ILE A 99 -2.62 -15.47 9.72
C ILE A 99 -1.16 -15.05 9.92
N ASP A 100 -0.30 -15.97 10.33
CA ASP A 100 1.14 -15.72 10.54
C ASP A 100 1.82 -15.29 9.21
N ALA A 101 1.47 -15.96 8.10
CA ALA A 101 1.96 -15.59 6.78
C ALA A 101 1.48 -14.19 6.34
N GLY A 102 0.20 -13.89 6.59
CA GLY A 102 -0.38 -12.56 6.30
C GLY A 102 0.29 -11.47 7.12
N GLU A 103 0.52 -11.69 8.40
CA GLU A 103 1.23 -10.74 9.27
C GLU A 103 2.71 -10.59 8.88
N CYS A 104 3.36 -11.67 8.47
CA CYS A 104 4.71 -11.61 7.92
C CYS A 104 4.77 -10.69 6.69
N MET A 105 3.88 -10.86 5.73
CA MET A 105 3.81 -10.01 4.53
C MET A 105 3.57 -8.55 4.89
N ARG A 106 2.61 -8.29 5.79
CA ARG A 106 2.29 -6.93 6.23
C ARG A 106 3.47 -6.26 6.92
N SER A 107 4.05 -6.91 7.94
CA SER A 107 5.11 -6.33 8.77
C SER A 107 6.40 -6.10 8.00
N MET A 108 6.80 -7.03 7.14
CA MET A 108 7.99 -6.88 6.30
C MET A 108 7.80 -5.76 5.27
N THR A 109 6.63 -5.67 4.64
CA THR A 109 6.35 -4.61 3.66
C THR A 109 6.30 -3.24 4.32
N GLU A 110 5.71 -3.13 5.52
CA GLU A 110 5.75 -1.90 6.33
C GLU A 110 7.18 -1.49 6.67
N ALA A 111 8.00 -2.41 7.16
CA ALA A 111 9.38 -2.13 7.53
C ALA A 111 10.18 -1.63 6.32
N ARG A 112 10.01 -2.24 5.16
CA ARG A 112 10.69 -1.81 3.93
C ARG A 112 10.21 -0.45 3.44
N ALA A 113 8.92 -0.17 3.50
CA ALA A 113 8.38 1.14 3.13
C ALA A 113 9.02 2.24 4.00
N ARG A 114 9.06 2.05 5.31
CA ARG A 114 9.66 3.00 6.25
C ARG A 114 11.16 3.18 6.04
N GLU A 115 11.89 2.09 5.76
CA GLU A 115 13.32 2.14 5.42
C GLU A 115 13.57 2.98 4.17
N LEU A 116 12.82 2.76 3.10
CA LEU A 116 12.95 3.52 1.86
C LEU A 116 12.55 4.99 2.01
N GLU A 117 11.54 5.29 2.81
CA GLU A 117 11.16 6.67 3.16
C GLU A 117 12.30 7.39 3.91
N GLY A 118 12.99 6.68 4.81
CA GLY A 118 14.15 7.20 5.54
C GLY A 118 15.40 7.39 4.68
N ALA A 119 15.57 6.64 3.62
CA ALA A 119 16.75 6.70 2.74
C ALA A 119 16.93 8.07 2.09
N GLY A 120 15.85 8.76 1.75
CA GLY A 120 15.88 10.11 1.19
C GLY A 120 16.40 11.19 2.16
N HIS A 121 16.41 10.91 3.46
CA HIS A 121 16.88 11.86 4.49
C HIS A 121 18.40 11.76 4.75
N HIS A 122 19.06 10.72 4.28
CA HIS A 122 20.49 10.52 4.46
C HIS A 122 21.35 11.07 3.31
N SER A 123 20.71 11.64 2.28
CA SER A 123 21.39 12.16 1.08
C SER A 123 21.60 13.68 1.08
N GLN A 124 21.37 14.34 2.22
CA GLN A 124 21.57 15.79 2.40
C GLN A 124 22.77 16.09 3.28
#